data_e79f91384a6cbb82776df341554e760e
#
_entry.id   e79f91384a6cbb82776df341554e760e
#
_cell.length_a   1.000
_cell.length_b   1.000
_cell.length_c   1.000
_cell.angle_alpha   90.00
_cell.angle_beta   90.00
_cell.angle_gamma   90.00
#
_symmetry.space_group_name_H-M   'P 1'
#
loop_
_entity.id
_entity.type
_entity.pdbx_description
1 polymer ?
#
loop_
_entity_poly.entity_id
_entity_poly.type
_entity_poly.pdbx_seq_one_letter_code
_entity_poly.pdbx_strand_id
1 'polypeptide(L)'
;MNAEASTLRVVIVLPLPLSIEPDDREQAGVERARVLRIALLEAGYNVVAALPGDAFLPERIGQIQPDLIVVDAESQGRDILEHVVMATRDERRPIVMFSDDEDTAYLRKAVAAGVSAYVAVGTPAERIKPVLDVAMARFEIEESLRRELASARSELADRKVLDRAKGLLMSRQGLTEPQAHARLRKAAMDKGLKLVEVAQRLIDAADLLG
;
A
#
# COMPACT_ATOMS: atom_id res chain seq x y z
N MET A 1 20.70 -25.47 0.70
CA MET A 1 20.87 -24.21 -0.06
C MET A 1 20.12 -23.18 0.75
N ASN A 2 20.86 -22.52 1.68
CA ASN A 2 20.28 -21.51 2.57
C ASN A 2 19.91 -20.30 1.70
N ALA A 3 18.62 -20.03 1.56
CA ALA A 3 18.18 -18.70 1.19
C ALA A 3 18.68 -17.77 2.30
N GLU A 4 19.61 -16.88 1.99
CA GLU A 4 19.93 -15.75 2.85
C GLU A 4 18.60 -15.05 3.13
N ALA A 5 18.12 -15.18 4.36
CA ALA A 5 16.96 -14.44 4.82
C ALA A 5 17.35 -12.96 4.72
N SER A 6 16.93 -12.31 3.65
CA SER A 6 17.13 -10.88 3.50
C SER A 6 16.55 -10.21 4.73
N THR A 7 17.40 -9.61 5.53
CA THR A 7 17.00 -8.93 6.75
C THR A 7 16.08 -7.78 6.36
N LEU A 8 14.83 -7.80 6.83
CA LEU A 8 13.82 -6.78 6.50
C LEU A 8 14.31 -5.38 6.84
N ARG A 9 14.19 -4.48 5.87
CA ARG A 9 14.61 -3.08 5.98
C ARG A 9 13.50 -2.27 6.65
N VAL A 10 13.79 -1.74 7.81
CA VAL A 10 12.84 -1.00 8.64
C VAL A 10 13.19 0.48 8.67
N VAL A 11 12.21 1.34 8.46
CA VAL A 11 12.29 2.77 8.74
C VAL A 11 11.47 3.08 9.98
N ILE A 12 12.04 3.86 10.90
CA ILE A 12 11.32 4.41 12.06
C ILE A 12 10.95 5.84 11.72
N VAL A 13 9.67 6.18 11.86
CA VAL A 13 9.18 7.56 11.72
C VAL A 13 8.93 8.12 13.11
N LEU A 14 9.55 9.25 13.38
CA LEU A 14 9.56 9.92 14.68
C LEU A 14 8.74 11.21 14.64
N PRO A 15 8.18 11.65 15.77
CA PRO A 15 7.62 12.98 15.89
C PRO A 15 8.63 14.06 15.51
N LEU A 16 8.16 15.18 14.97
CA LEU A 16 9.02 16.34 14.74
C LEU A 16 9.42 16.93 16.09
N PRO A 17 10.70 17.27 16.28
CA PRO A 17 11.11 18.07 17.42
C PRO A 17 10.45 19.44 17.31
N LEU A 18 9.73 19.86 18.34
CA LEU A 18 8.97 21.12 18.34
C LEU A 18 9.82 22.30 18.81
N SER A 19 10.97 22.07 19.45
CA SER A 19 11.80 23.11 20.05
C SER A 19 13.30 22.89 19.85
N ILE A 20 14.05 24.00 19.89
CA ILE A 20 15.52 23.99 19.87
C ILE A 20 16.07 23.48 21.21
N GLU A 21 15.33 23.69 22.30
CA GLU A 21 15.61 23.13 23.62
C GLU A 21 14.51 22.12 23.94
N PRO A 22 14.79 20.79 23.83
CA PRO A 22 13.80 19.76 24.06
C PRO A 22 13.30 19.80 25.50
N ASP A 23 12.00 19.84 25.68
CA ASP A 23 11.36 19.69 26.97
C ASP A 23 11.43 18.23 27.48
N ASP A 24 10.97 17.98 28.69
CA ASP A 24 11.01 16.64 29.31
C ASP A 24 10.25 15.58 28.45
N ARG A 25 9.22 15.99 27.69
CA ARG A 25 8.46 15.10 26.80
C ARG A 25 9.23 14.76 25.54
N GLU A 26 9.88 15.73 24.94
CA GLU A 26 10.73 15.53 23.77
C GLU A 26 11.92 14.65 24.11
N GLN A 27 12.51 14.82 25.30
CA GLN A 27 13.58 13.95 25.80
C GLN A 27 13.09 12.52 26.02
N ALA A 28 11.90 12.32 26.59
CA ALA A 28 11.28 11.01 26.73
C ALA A 28 11.00 10.37 25.37
N GLY A 29 10.61 11.15 24.37
CA GLY A 29 10.44 10.69 22.98
C GLY A 29 11.73 10.17 22.36
N VAL A 30 12.83 10.88 22.53
CA VAL A 30 14.17 10.47 22.05
C VAL A 30 14.59 9.14 22.69
N GLU A 31 14.39 8.99 24.01
CA GLU A 31 14.76 7.74 24.69
C GLU A 31 13.84 6.58 24.27
N ARG A 32 12.55 6.78 24.07
CA ARG A 32 11.66 5.77 23.49
C ARG A 32 12.10 5.31 22.11
N ALA A 33 12.39 6.25 21.22
CA ALA A 33 12.89 5.96 19.90
C ALA A 33 14.18 5.13 19.92
N ARG A 34 15.06 5.44 20.89
CA ARG A 34 16.29 4.67 21.12
C ARG A 34 16.01 3.25 21.57
N VAL A 35 15.13 3.08 22.56
CA VAL A 35 14.73 1.77 23.06
C VAL A 35 14.07 0.94 21.97
N LEU A 36 13.16 1.55 21.21
CA LEU A 36 12.49 0.91 20.07
C LEU A 36 13.50 0.46 19.01
N ARG A 37 14.46 1.30 18.67
CA ARG A 37 15.52 0.94 17.72
C ARG A 37 16.37 -0.23 18.19
N ILE A 38 16.75 -0.25 19.48
CA ILE A 38 17.52 -1.35 20.05
C ILE A 38 16.69 -2.65 19.98
N ALA A 39 15.43 -2.60 20.40
CA ALA A 39 14.55 -3.76 20.40
C ALA A 39 14.31 -4.32 18.98
N LEU A 40 14.20 -3.47 17.95
CA LEU A 40 14.11 -3.90 16.56
C LEU A 40 15.40 -4.57 16.08
N LEU A 41 16.57 -4.02 16.43
CA LEU A 41 17.87 -4.61 16.09
C LEU A 41 18.07 -5.97 16.77
N GLU A 42 17.73 -6.08 18.06
CA GLU A 42 17.77 -7.34 18.82
C GLU A 42 16.81 -8.40 18.27
N ALA A 43 15.65 -7.95 17.74
CA ALA A 43 14.71 -8.81 17.04
C ALA A 43 15.16 -9.26 15.66
N GLY A 44 16.32 -8.77 15.17
CA GLY A 44 16.92 -9.16 13.89
C GLY A 44 16.47 -8.34 12.69
N TYR A 45 15.83 -7.17 12.90
CA TYR A 45 15.47 -6.25 11.82
C TYR A 45 16.63 -5.31 11.45
N ASN A 46 16.72 -4.92 10.19
CA ASN A 46 17.68 -3.93 9.71
C ASN A 46 17.05 -2.53 9.73
N VAL A 47 17.32 -1.75 10.78
CA VAL A 47 16.85 -0.36 10.86
C VAL A 47 17.73 0.52 9.98
N VAL A 48 17.25 0.83 8.79
CA VAL A 48 18.00 1.55 7.74
C VAL A 48 17.96 3.07 7.92
N ALA A 49 16.90 3.61 8.54
CA ALA A 49 16.79 5.03 8.84
C ALA A 49 15.82 5.32 9.99
N ALA A 50 16.02 6.45 10.65
CA ALA A 50 15.04 7.10 11.51
C ALA A 50 14.73 8.48 10.88
N LEU A 51 13.47 8.74 10.55
CA LEU A 51 13.05 9.90 9.78
C LEU A 51 12.04 10.73 10.57
N PRO A 52 12.08 12.06 10.45
CA PRO A 52 11.01 12.88 10.96
C PRO A 52 9.74 12.72 10.14
N GLY A 53 8.56 12.78 10.80
CA GLY A 53 7.25 12.73 10.17
C GLY A 53 6.83 14.05 9.53
N ASP A 54 7.67 14.62 8.66
CA ASP A 54 7.46 15.90 7.98
C ASP A 54 6.93 15.74 6.54
N ALA A 55 6.67 16.86 5.87
CA ALA A 55 6.18 16.91 4.50
C ALA A 55 7.12 16.25 3.46
N PHE A 56 8.39 16.04 3.78
CA PHE A 56 9.36 15.38 2.91
C PHE A 56 9.44 13.85 3.13
N LEU A 57 8.67 13.33 4.08
CA LEU A 57 8.64 11.90 4.38
C LEU A 57 8.31 11.04 3.14
N PRO A 58 7.32 11.41 2.27
CA PRO A 58 7.01 10.63 1.09
C PRO A 58 8.19 10.44 0.15
N GLU A 59 8.96 11.50 -0.10
CA GLU A 59 10.14 11.43 -0.96
C GLU A 59 11.23 10.51 -0.38
N ARG A 60 11.50 10.63 0.92
CA ARG A 60 12.49 9.80 1.62
C ARG A 60 12.10 8.33 1.65
N ILE A 61 10.82 8.01 1.91
CA ILE A 61 10.30 6.64 1.86
C ILE A 61 10.41 6.07 0.45
N GLY A 62 10.09 6.86 -0.58
CA GLY A 62 10.23 6.47 -1.98
C GLY A 62 11.69 6.17 -2.38
N GLN A 63 12.66 6.91 -1.85
CA GLN A 63 14.09 6.66 -2.09
C GLN A 63 14.61 5.43 -1.34
N ILE A 64 14.21 5.27 -0.08
CA ILE A 64 14.67 4.17 0.78
C ILE A 64 13.99 2.85 0.42
N GLN A 65 12.71 2.87 0.05
CA GLN A 65 11.89 1.68 -0.21
C GLN A 65 11.99 0.63 0.91
N PRO A 66 11.56 0.94 2.13
CA PRO A 66 11.62 0.01 3.25
C PRO A 66 10.59 -1.12 3.10
N ASP A 67 10.85 -2.27 3.73
CA ASP A 67 9.91 -3.39 3.81
C ASP A 67 8.86 -3.18 4.90
N LEU A 68 9.18 -2.38 5.92
CA LEU A 68 8.32 -2.08 7.07
C LEU A 68 8.53 -0.65 7.53
N ILE A 69 7.45 0.04 7.85
CA ILE A 69 7.46 1.36 8.48
C ILE A 69 6.95 1.22 9.91
N VAL A 70 7.77 1.66 10.85
CA VAL A 70 7.43 1.74 12.26
C VAL A 70 7.22 3.21 12.61
N VAL A 71 6.08 3.56 13.15
CA VAL A 71 5.74 4.93 13.55
C VAL A 71 5.74 5.01 15.08
N ASP A 72 6.58 5.85 15.63
CA ASP A 72 6.50 6.27 17.04
C ASP A 72 5.54 7.46 17.12
N ALA A 73 4.32 7.19 17.56
CA ALA A 73 3.25 8.16 17.59
C ALA A 73 2.94 8.56 19.04
N GLU A 74 3.45 9.70 19.47
CA GLU A 74 2.90 10.39 20.63
C GLU A 74 1.54 11.03 20.34
N SER A 75 0.98 11.70 21.33
CA SER A 75 -0.32 12.39 21.29
C SER A 75 -0.55 13.34 20.09
N GLN A 76 0.49 13.65 19.32
CA GLN A 76 0.44 14.39 18.04
C GLN A 76 0.48 13.49 16.80
N GLY A 77 0.33 12.18 16.96
CA GLY A 77 0.48 11.19 15.89
C GLY A 77 -0.49 11.30 14.71
N ARG A 78 -1.48 12.21 14.74
CA ARG A 78 -2.43 12.38 13.63
C ARG A 78 -1.75 12.89 12.37
N ASP A 79 -0.92 13.92 12.48
CA ASP A 79 -0.25 14.54 11.33
C ASP A 79 0.81 13.58 10.74
N ILE A 80 1.51 12.86 11.62
CA ILE A 80 2.50 11.85 11.21
C ILE A 80 1.82 10.73 10.42
N LEU A 81 0.67 10.25 10.91
CA LEU A 81 -0.07 9.18 10.23
C LEU A 81 -0.51 9.61 8.83
N GLU A 82 -0.99 10.85 8.66
CA GLU A 82 -1.35 11.37 7.35
C GLU A 82 -0.15 11.39 6.39
N HIS A 83 1.01 11.85 6.84
CA HIS A 83 2.23 11.85 6.03
C HIS A 83 2.70 10.43 5.67
N VAL A 84 2.62 9.47 6.60
CA VAL A 84 2.97 8.07 6.34
C VAL A 84 2.01 7.43 5.35
N VAL A 85 0.70 7.66 5.51
CA VAL A 85 -0.33 7.16 4.57
C VAL A 85 -0.13 7.76 3.18
N MET A 86 0.18 9.06 3.08
CA MET A 86 0.52 9.69 1.80
C MET A 86 1.78 9.08 1.18
N ALA A 87 2.81 8.82 1.98
CA ALA A 87 4.07 8.22 1.55
C ALA A 87 3.91 6.81 0.99
N THR A 88 2.89 6.08 1.45
CA THR A 88 2.64 4.69 1.04
C THR A 88 1.46 4.53 0.10
N ARG A 89 0.90 5.62 -0.43
CA ARG A 89 -0.30 5.60 -1.26
C ARG A 89 -0.12 4.80 -2.54
N ASP A 90 0.98 4.99 -3.23
CA ASP A 90 1.26 4.38 -4.54
C ASP A 90 1.94 3.01 -4.39
N GLU A 91 2.81 2.86 -3.39
CA GLU A 91 3.48 1.61 -3.03
C GLU A 91 3.20 1.29 -1.57
N ARG A 92 2.17 0.50 -1.32
CA ARG A 92 1.77 0.13 0.04
C ARG A 92 2.85 -0.66 0.75
N ARG A 93 3.06 -0.28 2.00
CA ARG A 93 3.99 -0.95 2.92
C ARG A 93 3.25 -1.25 4.23
N PRO A 94 3.62 -2.31 4.95
CA PRO A 94 3.09 -2.52 6.30
C PRO A 94 3.53 -1.37 7.20
N ILE A 95 2.57 -0.83 7.96
CA ILE A 95 2.78 0.25 8.92
C ILE A 95 2.44 -0.30 10.29
N VAL A 96 3.37 -0.21 11.22
CA VAL A 96 3.15 -0.54 12.63
C VAL A 96 3.30 0.71 13.47
N MET A 97 2.30 1.01 14.26
CA MET A 97 2.28 2.20 15.10
C MET A 97 2.53 1.82 16.57
N PHE A 98 3.50 2.47 17.17
CA PHE A 98 3.73 2.44 18.61
C PHE A 98 3.17 3.71 19.23
N SER A 99 2.26 3.57 20.17
CA SER A 99 1.64 4.72 20.85
C SER A 99 1.13 4.33 22.23
N ASP A 100 1.02 5.32 23.09
CA ASP A 100 0.39 5.24 24.41
C ASP A 100 -1.07 5.73 24.40
N ASP A 101 -1.56 6.16 23.23
CA ASP A 101 -2.94 6.63 23.09
C ASP A 101 -3.92 5.43 23.12
N GLU A 102 -4.81 5.44 24.10
CA GLU A 102 -5.86 4.43 24.29
C GLU A 102 -7.19 4.81 23.59
N ASP A 103 -7.24 5.95 22.86
CA ASP A 103 -8.46 6.38 22.18
C ASP A 103 -8.86 5.41 21.07
N THR A 104 -9.86 4.61 21.35
CA THR A 104 -10.42 3.62 20.43
C THR A 104 -10.87 4.25 19.09
N ALA A 105 -11.34 5.50 19.10
CA ALA A 105 -11.75 6.19 17.87
C ALA A 105 -10.54 6.53 16.99
N TYR A 106 -9.44 6.91 17.60
CA TYR A 106 -8.18 7.13 16.90
C TYR A 106 -7.61 5.83 16.32
N LEU A 107 -7.59 4.75 17.13
CA LEU A 107 -7.15 3.42 16.67
C LEU A 107 -7.93 2.94 15.45
N ARG A 108 -9.25 3.08 15.45
CA ARG A 108 -10.09 2.72 14.29
C ARG A 108 -9.75 3.54 13.04
N LYS A 109 -9.48 4.83 13.20
CA LYS A 109 -9.05 5.71 12.11
C LYS A 109 -7.69 5.29 11.56
N ALA A 110 -6.73 4.96 12.42
CA ALA A 110 -5.42 4.49 12.02
C ALA A 110 -5.50 3.19 11.21
N VAL A 111 -6.29 2.22 11.67
CA VAL A 111 -6.54 0.97 10.93
C VAL A 111 -7.25 1.24 9.60
N ALA A 112 -8.26 2.10 9.57
CA ALA A 112 -8.94 2.49 8.33
C ALA A 112 -8.00 3.21 7.34
N ALA A 113 -7.01 3.94 7.84
CA ALA A 113 -5.96 4.58 7.04
C ALA A 113 -4.90 3.60 6.52
N GLY A 114 -4.88 2.34 6.99
CA GLY A 114 -3.98 1.30 6.49
C GLY A 114 -2.87 0.87 7.45
N VAL A 115 -2.95 1.25 8.74
CA VAL A 115 -2.04 0.73 9.77
C VAL A 115 -2.29 -0.76 9.96
N SER A 116 -1.24 -1.57 9.84
CA SER A 116 -1.29 -3.03 9.89
C SER A 116 -1.36 -3.56 11.31
N ALA A 117 -0.72 -2.88 12.26
CA ALA A 117 -0.80 -3.19 13.68
C ALA A 117 -0.55 -1.96 14.55
N TYR A 118 -1.09 -2.03 15.75
CA TYR A 118 -0.89 -1.07 16.82
C TYR A 118 -0.24 -1.76 18.01
N VAL A 119 0.77 -1.14 18.59
CA VAL A 119 1.55 -1.67 19.70
C VAL A 119 1.57 -0.63 20.82
N ALA A 120 1.20 -1.03 22.03
CA ALA A 120 1.29 -0.15 23.18
C ALA A 120 2.76 0.15 23.53
N VAL A 121 3.04 1.40 23.88
CA VAL A 121 4.34 1.81 24.43
C VAL A 121 4.62 0.99 25.70
N GLY A 122 5.89 0.59 25.89
CA GLY A 122 6.29 -0.29 27.00
C GLY A 122 6.10 -1.78 26.73
N THR A 123 5.68 -2.17 25.52
CA THR A 123 5.68 -3.58 25.11
C THR A 123 7.09 -4.16 25.23
N PRO A 124 7.27 -5.29 25.97
CA PRO A 124 8.57 -5.93 26.13
C PRO A 124 9.21 -6.29 24.79
N ALA A 125 10.53 -6.13 24.68
CA ALA A 125 11.29 -6.35 23.44
C ALA A 125 11.05 -7.74 22.82
N GLU A 126 10.94 -8.77 23.65
CA GLU A 126 10.66 -10.13 23.21
C GLU A 126 9.28 -10.32 22.55
N ARG A 127 8.34 -9.38 22.79
CA ARG A 127 7.01 -9.38 22.17
C ARG A 127 6.92 -8.57 20.89
N ILE A 128 7.89 -7.71 20.64
CA ILE A 128 7.88 -6.85 19.43
C ILE A 128 7.93 -7.71 18.17
N LYS A 129 8.88 -8.66 18.10
CA LYS A 129 9.01 -9.52 16.92
C LYS A 129 7.74 -10.29 16.58
N PRO A 130 7.09 -11.01 17.48
CA PRO A 130 5.83 -11.72 17.18
C PRO A 130 4.73 -10.79 16.68
N VAL A 131 4.62 -9.58 17.21
CA VAL A 131 3.61 -8.59 16.75
C VAL A 131 3.92 -8.12 15.34
N LEU A 132 5.18 -7.81 15.03
CA LEU A 132 5.59 -7.40 13.70
C LEU A 132 5.40 -8.53 12.68
N ASP A 133 5.74 -9.78 13.03
CA ASP A 133 5.54 -10.94 12.17
C ASP A 133 4.04 -11.12 11.83
N VAL A 134 3.14 -10.95 12.81
CA VAL A 134 1.69 -10.98 12.57
C VAL A 134 1.22 -9.81 11.70
N ALA A 135 1.74 -8.60 11.93
CA ALA A 135 1.41 -7.42 11.15
C ALA A 135 1.81 -7.60 9.67
N MET A 136 3.00 -8.13 9.44
CA MET A 136 3.51 -8.45 8.10
C MET A 136 2.64 -9.49 7.40
N ALA A 137 2.34 -10.59 8.07
CA ALA A 137 1.50 -11.66 7.50
C ALA A 137 0.09 -11.15 7.15
N ARG A 138 -0.52 -10.32 8.01
CA ARG A 138 -1.81 -9.69 7.70
C ARG A 138 -1.75 -8.78 6.49
N PHE A 139 -0.71 -7.96 6.41
CA PHE A 139 -0.50 -7.07 5.27
C PHE A 139 -0.35 -7.87 3.96
N GLU A 140 0.43 -8.94 3.94
CA GLU A 140 0.60 -9.81 2.77
C GLU A 140 -0.72 -10.42 2.30
N ILE A 141 -1.55 -10.91 3.24
CA ILE A 141 -2.88 -11.46 2.94
C ILE A 141 -3.78 -10.36 2.35
N GLU A 142 -3.81 -9.18 2.97
CA GLU A 142 -4.63 -8.04 2.50
C GLU A 142 -4.21 -7.59 1.10
N GLU A 143 -2.91 -7.52 0.83
CA GLU A 143 -2.38 -7.14 -0.48
C GLU A 143 -2.65 -8.23 -1.55
N SER A 144 -2.63 -9.50 -1.17
CA SER A 144 -3.05 -10.58 -2.07
C SER A 144 -4.52 -10.45 -2.46
N LEU A 145 -5.39 -10.29 -1.47
CA LEU A 145 -6.83 -10.10 -1.70
C LEU A 145 -7.14 -8.85 -2.53
N ARG A 146 -6.43 -7.75 -2.30
CA ARG A 146 -6.58 -6.52 -3.10
C ARG A 146 -6.18 -6.73 -4.56
N ARG A 147 -5.07 -7.42 -4.79
CA ARG A 147 -4.61 -7.75 -6.15
C ARG A 147 -5.60 -8.66 -6.86
N GLU A 148 -6.10 -9.69 -6.19
CA GLU A 148 -7.13 -10.58 -6.74
C GLU A 148 -8.41 -9.82 -7.08
N LEU A 149 -8.87 -8.94 -6.18
CA LEU A 149 -10.05 -8.13 -6.42
C LEU A 149 -9.85 -7.16 -7.60
N ALA A 150 -8.67 -6.53 -7.71
CA ALA A 150 -8.36 -5.64 -8.83
C ALA A 150 -8.33 -6.41 -10.16
N SER A 151 -7.73 -7.61 -10.20
CA SER A 151 -7.73 -8.48 -11.37
C SER A 151 -9.14 -8.89 -11.78
N ALA A 152 -9.95 -9.38 -10.83
CA ALA A 152 -11.32 -9.79 -11.11
C ALA A 152 -12.19 -8.62 -11.63
N ARG A 153 -12.01 -7.41 -11.08
CA ARG A 153 -12.70 -6.21 -11.56
C ARG A 153 -12.27 -5.83 -12.98
N SER A 154 -10.97 -5.91 -13.27
CA SER A 154 -10.43 -5.65 -14.61
C SER A 154 -10.99 -6.64 -15.63
N GLU A 155 -10.96 -7.93 -15.32
CA GLU A 155 -11.50 -8.98 -16.19
C GLU A 155 -13.01 -8.80 -16.47
N LEU A 156 -13.77 -8.41 -15.45
CA LEU A 156 -15.20 -8.13 -15.62
C LEU A 156 -15.44 -6.89 -16.50
N ALA A 157 -14.64 -5.83 -16.34
CA ALA A 157 -14.70 -4.64 -17.17
C ALA A 157 -14.35 -4.97 -18.63
N ASP A 158 -13.27 -5.71 -18.85
CA ASP A 158 -12.84 -6.16 -20.18
C ASP A 158 -13.93 -6.99 -20.87
N ARG A 159 -14.54 -7.91 -20.12
CA ARG A 159 -15.66 -8.72 -20.65
C ARG A 159 -16.83 -7.86 -21.09
N LYS A 160 -17.23 -6.86 -20.29
CA LYS A 160 -18.32 -5.92 -20.67
C LYS A 160 -17.99 -5.15 -21.94
N VAL A 161 -16.73 -4.69 -22.10
CA VAL A 161 -16.28 -3.99 -23.31
C VAL A 161 -16.36 -4.92 -24.52
N LEU A 162 -15.88 -6.15 -24.39
CA LEU A 162 -15.92 -7.14 -25.47
C LEU A 162 -17.35 -7.51 -25.86
N ASP A 163 -18.24 -7.72 -24.90
CA ASP A 163 -19.65 -8.05 -25.17
C ASP A 163 -20.38 -6.89 -25.88
N ARG A 164 -20.14 -5.65 -25.46
CA ARG A 164 -20.68 -4.45 -26.14
C ARG A 164 -20.16 -4.33 -27.57
N ALA A 165 -18.86 -4.53 -27.79
CA ALA A 165 -18.26 -4.48 -29.11
C ALA A 165 -18.80 -5.58 -30.05
N LYS A 166 -18.94 -6.81 -29.53
CA LYS A 166 -19.60 -7.92 -30.26
C LYS A 166 -21.03 -7.55 -30.64
N GLY A 167 -21.80 -7.03 -29.69
CA GLY A 167 -23.18 -6.58 -29.92
C GLY A 167 -23.28 -5.52 -31.04
N LEU A 168 -22.36 -4.57 -31.10
CA LEU A 168 -22.28 -3.58 -32.18
C LEU A 168 -21.99 -4.23 -33.55
N LEU A 169 -21.07 -5.18 -33.61
CA LEU A 169 -20.79 -5.88 -34.85
C LEU A 169 -21.96 -6.76 -35.32
N MET A 170 -22.61 -7.42 -34.37
CA MET A 170 -23.80 -8.24 -34.65
C MET A 170 -24.96 -7.38 -35.19
N SER A 171 -25.25 -6.25 -34.55
CA SER A 171 -26.37 -5.39 -34.92
C SER A 171 -26.13 -4.61 -36.23
N ARG A 172 -24.89 -4.07 -36.44
CA ARG A 172 -24.59 -3.23 -37.61
C ARG A 172 -24.20 -4.03 -38.86
N GLN A 173 -23.66 -5.23 -38.70
CA GLN A 173 -23.11 -6.03 -39.81
C GLN A 173 -23.78 -7.42 -39.97
N GLY A 174 -24.78 -7.74 -39.15
CA GLY A 174 -25.47 -9.02 -39.22
C GLY A 174 -24.62 -10.24 -38.88
N LEU A 175 -23.50 -10.04 -38.15
CA LEU A 175 -22.59 -11.14 -37.79
C LEU A 175 -23.16 -11.98 -36.67
N THR A 176 -22.83 -13.26 -36.65
CA THR A 176 -23.02 -14.11 -35.48
C THR A 176 -21.98 -13.78 -34.39
N GLU A 177 -22.24 -14.15 -33.15
CA GLU A 177 -21.29 -13.88 -32.05
C GLU A 177 -19.88 -14.48 -32.31
N PRO A 178 -19.72 -15.72 -32.77
CA PRO A 178 -18.39 -16.27 -33.13
C PRO A 178 -17.69 -15.45 -34.22
N GLN A 179 -18.44 -14.98 -35.24
CA GLN A 179 -17.91 -14.17 -36.32
C GLN A 179 -17.48 -12.79 -35.83
N ALA A 180 -18.27 -12.14 -34.95
CA ALA A 180 -17.93 -10.87 -34.34
C ALA A 180 -16.67 -10.98 -33.48
N HIS A 181 -16.53 -12.02 -32.68
CA HIS A 181 -15.35 -12.28 -31.89
C HIS A 181 -14.10 -12.53 -32.76
N ALA A 182 -14.24 -13.37 -33.82
CA ALA A 182 -13.15 -13.63 -34.77
C ALA A 182 -12.67 -12.37 -35.47
N ARG A 183 -13.61 -11.45 -35.82
CA ARG A 183 -13.30 -10.18 -36.45
C ARG A 183 -12.53 -9.25 -35.51
N LEU A 184 -12.94 -9.14 -34.25
CA LEU A 184 -12.19 -8.35 -33.24
C LEU A 184 -10.79 -8.93 -33.03
N ARG A 185 -10.66 -10.25 -32.90
CA ARG A 185 -9.38 -10.93 -32.73
C ARG A 185 -8.43 -10.71 -33.93
N LYS A 186 -8.94 -10.81 -35.15
CA LYS A 186 -8.15 -10.55 -36.36
C LYS A 186 -7.66 -9.10 -36.36
N ALA A 187 -8.53 -8.15 -36.09
CA ALA A 187 -8.16 -6.71 -36.04
C ALA A 187 -7.13 -6.43 -34.93
N ALA A 188 -7.20 -7.11 -33.81
CA ALA A 188 -6.22 -7.01 -32.72
C ALA A 188 -4.84 -7.53 -33.16
N MET A 189 -4.79 -8.67 -33.82
CA MET A 189 -3.56 -9.26 -34.37
C MET A 189 -2.95 -8.37 -35.47
N ASP A 190 -3.76 -7.90 -36.42
CA ASP A 190 -3.31 -7.06 -37.53
C ASP A 190 -2.73 -5.72 -37.05
N LYS A 191 -3.18 -5.22 -35.90
CA LYS A 191 -2.75 -3.92 -35.33
C LYS A 191 -1.74 -4.06 -34.19
N GLY A 192 -1.43 -5.26 -33.74
CA GLY A 192 -0.55 -5.48 -32.57
C GLY A 192 -1.12 -4.95 -31.26
N LEU A 193 -2.46 -4.91 -31.10
CA LEU A 193 -3.16 -4.38 -29.95
C LEU A 193 -3.81 -5.49 -29.12
N LYS A 194 -4.12 -5.19 -27.85
CA LYS A 194 -4.94 -6.10 -27.06
C LYS A 194 -6.38 -6.13 -27.60
N LEU A 195 -7.04 -7.27 -27.46
CA LEU A 195 -8.40 -7.48 -27.95
C LEU A 195 -9.38 -6.45 -27.36
N VAL A 196 -9.27 -6.14 -26.08
CA VAL A 196 -10.10 -5.14 -25.39
C VAL A 196 -9.87 -3.72 -25.89
N GLU A 197 -8.62 -3.38 -26.27
CA GLU A 197 -8.30 -2.06 -26.83
C GLU A 197 -8.97 -1.85 -28.21
N VAL A 198 -9.00 -2.89 -29.02
CA VAL A 198 -9.71 -2.85 -30.32
C VAL A 198 -11.22 -2.74 -30.10
N ALA A 199 -11.75 -3.49 -29.14
CA ALA A 199 -13.15 -3.43 -28.77
C ALA A 199 -13.55 -2.04 -28.28
N GLN A 200 -12.75 -1.41 -27.44
CA GLN A 200 -13.00 -0.04 -26.93
C GLN A 200 -12.98 0.97 -28.06
N ARG A 201 -11.98 0.94 -28.94
CA ARG A 201 -11.89 1.83 -30.11
C ARG A 201 -13.11 1.69 -31.05
N LEU A 202 -13.62 0.47 -31.20
CA LEU A 202 -14.83 0.24 -31.99
C LEU A 202 -16.05 0.90 -31.34
N ILE A 203 -16.18 0.78 -30.02
CA ILE A 203 -17.26 1.42 -29.25
C ILE A 203 -17.16 2.94 -29.37
N ASP A 204 -15.98 3.51 -29.14
CA ASP A 204 -15.74 4.94 -29.20
C ASP A 204 -16.09 5.50 -30.60
N ALA A 205 -15.70 4.80 -31.66
CA ALA A 205 -16.05 5.16 -33.02
C ALA A 205 -17.56 5.04 -33.30
N ALA A 206 -18.23 4.05 -32.71
CA ALA A 206 -19.66 3.87 -32.88
C ALA A 206 -20.48 4.93 -32.12
N ASP A 207 -20.02 5.34 -30.95
CA ASP A 207 -20.65 6.39 -30.11
C ASP A 207 -20.48 7.80 -30.75
N LEU A 208 -19.41 8.02 -31.55
CA LEU A 208 -19.21 9.25 -32.32
C LEU A 208 -20.10 9.35 -33.57
N LEU A 209 -20.53 8.24 -34.13
CA LEU A 209 -21.30 8.19 -35.37
C LEU A 209 -22.83 8.08 -35.15
N GLY A 210 -23.26 8.03 -33.88
CA GLY A 210 -24.66 7.99 -33.47
C GLY A 210 -25.23 6.60 -33.54
#